data_c4848f0493016aa51998367b053a85ab
#
_entry.id   c4848f0493016aa51998367b053a85ab
#
_cell.length_a   1.000
_cell.length_b   1.000
_cell.length_c   1.000
_cell.angle_alpha   90.00
_cell.angle_beta   90.00
_cell.angle_gamma   90.00
#
_symmetry.space_group_name_H-M   'P 1'
#
loop_
_entity.id
_entity.type
_entity.pdbx_description
1 polymer ?
#
loop_
_entity_poly.entity_id
_entity_poly.type
_entity_poly.pdbx_seq_one_letter_code
_entity_poly.pdbx_strand_id
1 'polypeptide(L)'
;MKRKGFISEKIETKENFRTAFEGFADGKHKRSAVRKFEDNLEDNLDRLLRDYANGTWHTSEYVDEIIHEVKIRIISKVPVDDHVIQWAACNFVEPILTDTYIRNSCSCVKGRGTHDFNKLLAKDLYLNYEDTFYFVQLDAHHFFQSISHVLMKERIRTKIKDPKLLTFLDEFISSYKQGLPLGVKISQILANFFLAKFDHDAIKLFSIEDDLDKMAYWRNRFVSDSFVSCRTEHQAKELAKGVAYLNKKFDDFVHRGLAHYYRFADNIVVLHSDKTYLHLVTEMMIMVLARDYLIQVNDNWNVRPVYAGGIDVCGYVFFHDHVRLRKRNKKALCRQVARCKKKGMTPEETRRKCASRIGFAIHANCNNLLKNLDINMEKRLGTVIKNRKVNIPFKGMRYDQKRTFSEIVCKDGQDEDKFKILLEDFVEDDSIIEKETVISQVPDGSGGVKTEQIVRPKKRLAIRYKQIVKVTTTLNDNGEEVDTYEFVKELDKKTGQQTGRDAEWYSYSGSSVMLDQAGQDFTREDLPCLTVIKEFSNKQGKKFLKFT
;
A
#
# COMPACT_ATOMS: atom_id res chain seq x y z
N MET A 1 -11.58 -5.79 -21.17
CA MET A 1 -12.60 -6.62 -20.46
C MET A 1 -13.94 -6.46 -21.18
N LYS A 2 -14.63 -7.55 -21.52
CA LYS A 2 -15.95 -7.46 -22.18
C LYS A 2 -16.99 -6.89 -21.21
N ARG A 3 -17.88 -5.98 -21.68
CA ARG A 3 -18.99 -5.43 -20.90
C ARG A 3 -19.97 -6.55 -20.49
N LYS A 4 -20.44 -6.51 -19.25
CA LYS A 4 -21.40 -7.48 -18.71
C LYS A 4 -22.85 -7.07 -19.04
N GLY A 5 -23.68 -8.01 -19.47
CA GLY A 5 -25.11 -7.87 -19.71
C GLY A 5 -25.88 -9.01 -19.09
N PHE A 6 -27.20 -9.01 -19.20
CA PHE A 6 -28.09 -10.01 -18.61
C PHE A 6 -27.95 -10.12 -17.09
N ILE A 7 -27.77 -8.96 -16.43
CA ILE A 7 -27.59 -8.88 -14.98
C ILE A 7 -28.94 -8.72 -14.30
N SER A 8 -29.85 -7.92 -14.90
CA SER A 8 -31.16 -7.64 -14.34
C SER A 8 -31.99 -8.90 -14.11
N GLU A 9 -31.94 -9.88 -15.00
CA GLU A 9 -32.58 -11.18 -14.81
C GLU A 9 -32.14 -11.91 -13.53
N LYS A 10 -30.87 -11.73 -13.14
CA LYS A 10 -30.31 -12.30 -11.90
C LYS A 10 -30.70 -11.49 -10.68
N ILE A 11 -30.88 -10.18 -10.84
CA ILE A 11 -31.35 -9.32 -9.75
C ILE A 11 -32.80 -9.60 -9.44
N GLU A 12 -33.63 -9.84 -10.46
CA GLU A 12 -35.08 -10.02 -10.40
C GLU A 12 -35.51 -11.38 -9.84
N THR A 13 -34.94 -11.77 -8.72
CA THR A 13 -35.32 -13.00 -8.01
C THR A 13 -35.65 -12.70 -6.55
N LYS A 14 -36.70 -13.34 -6.05
CA LYS A 14 -37.13 -13.19 -4.64
C LYS A 14 -36.00 -13.59 -3.67
N GLU A 15 -35.24 -14.62 -4.02
CA GLU A 15 -34.08 -15.07 -3.25
C GLU A 15 -33.00 -13.98 -3.12
N ASN A 16 -32.73 -13.26 -4.21
CA ASN A 16 -31.77 -12.15 -4.17
C ASN A 16 -32.26 -11.00 -3.28
N PHE A 17 -33.53 -10.64 -3.36
CA PHE A 17 -34.10 -9.59 -2.50
C PHE A 17 -34.09 -10.00 -1.02
N ARG A 18 -34.33 -11.28 -0.71
CA ARG A 18 -34.18 -11.82 0.66
C ARG A 18 -32.73 -11.72 1.14
N THR A 19 -31.78 -12.20 0.34
CA THR A 19 -30.34 -12.10 0.63
C THR A 19 -29.92 -10.63 0.82
N ALA A 20 -30.46 -9.73 0.02
CA ALA A 20 -30.21 -8.29 0.14
C ALA A 20 -30.72 -7.71 1.46
N PHE A 21 -31.92 -8.09 1.86
CA PHE A 21 -32.47 -7.69 3.15
C PHE A 21 -31.65 -8.23 4.32
N GLU A 22 -31.33 -9.53 4.34
CA GLU A 22 -30.50 -10.16 5.36
C GLU A 22 -29.14 -9.46 5.49
N GLY A 23 -28.46 -9.20 4.37
CA GLY A 23 -27.18 -8.50 4.34
C GLY A 23 -27.29 -7.04 4.84
N PHE A 24 -28.39 -6.36 4.55
CA PHE A 24 -28.65 -5.02 5.07
C PHE A 24 -28.98 -5.04 6.56
N ALA A 25 -29.85 -5.97 6.99
CA ALA A 25 -30.38 -6.06 8.36
C ALA A 25 -29.38 -6.58 9.38
N ASP A 26 -28.26 -7.20 8.94
CA ASP A 26 -27.24 -7.75 9.83
C ASP A 26 -26.78 -6.72 10.87
N GLY A 27 -26.89 -7.11 12.15
CA GLY A 27 -26.61 -6.26 13.30
C GLY A 27 -27.60 -5.10 13.53
N LYS A 28 -28.72 -5.01 12.74
CA LYS A 28 -29.69 -3.91 12.82
C LYS A 28 -31.12 -4.34 13.15
N HIS A 29 -31.41 -5.61 13.34
CA HIS A 29 -32.75 -6.16 13.65
C HIS A 29 -33.45 -5.49 14.86
N LYS A 30 -32.68 -4.87 15.77
CA LYS A 30 -33.24 -4.12 16.91
C LYS A 30 -33.75 -2.73 16.57
N ARG A 31 -33.50 -2.22 15.36
CA ARG A 31 -33.97 -0.90 14.92
C ARG A 31 -35.46 -0.96 14.54
N SER A 32 -36.24 0.00 15.00
CA SER A 32 -37.70 0.02 14.75
C SER A 32 -38.07 -0.02 13.27
N ALA A 33 -37.34 0.70 12.41
CA ALA A 33 -37.59 0.70 10.97
C ALA A 33 -37.35 -0.68 10.35
N VAL A 34 -36.29 -1.41 10.79
CA VAL A 34 -36.01 -2.77 10.30
C VAL A 34 -37.10 -3.75 10.76
N ARG A 35 -37.51 -3.68 12.03
CA ARG A 35 -38.60 -4.53 12.55
C ARG A 35 -39.92 -4.32 11.78
N LYS A 36 -40.32 -3.07 11.55
CA LYS A 36 -41.52 -2.75 10.75
C LYS A 36 -41.47 -3.33 9.36
N PHE A 37 -40.29 -3.41 8.76
CA PHE A 37 -40.11 -4.04 7.46
C PHE A 37 -40.20 -5.59 7.59
N GLU A 38 -39.65 -6.15 8.65
CA GLU A 38 -39.70 -7.60 8.98
C GLU A 38 -41.13 -8.08 9.26
N ASP A 39 -41.97 -7.26 9.90
CA ASP A 39 -43.36 -7.61 10.22
C ASP A 39 -44.19 -8.00 8.99
N ASN A 40 -43.84 -7.48 7.79
CA ASN A 40 -44.47 -7.80 6.51
C ASN A 40 -43.39 -8.13 5.46
N LEU A 41 -42.42 -8.96 5.81
CA LEU A 41 -41.23 -9.19 5.00
C LEU A 41 -41.55 -9.67 3.59
N GLU A 42 -42.38 -10.70 3.44
CA GLU A 42 -42.67 -11.31 2.13
C GLU A 42 -43.35 -10.32 1.17
N ASP A 43 -44.36 -9.62 1.66
CA ASP A 43 -45.11 -8.63 0.86
C ASP A 43 -44.22 -7.44 0.45
N ASN A 44 -43.35 -7.00 1.36
CA ASN A 44 -42.36 -5.95 1.09
C ASN A 44 -41.32 -6.38 0.04
N LEU A 45 -40.82 -7.61 0.11
CA LEU A 45 -39.86 -8.13 -0.87
C LEU A 45 -40.55 -8.29 -2.24
N ASP A 46 -41.77 -8.81 -2.30
CA ASP A 46 -42.54 -8.98 -3.55
C ASP A 46 -42.88 -7.63 -4.16
N ARG A 47 -43.19 -6.61 -3.38
CA ARG A 47 -43.40 -5.23 -3.85
C ARG A 47 -42.12 -4.64 -4.45
N LEU A 48 -41.00 -4.68 -3.73
CA LEU A 48 -39.73 -4.13 -4.21
C LEU A 48 -39.23 -4.86 -5.46
N LEU A 49 -39.41 -6.17 -5.54
CA LEU A 49 -39.10 -6.94 -6.74
C LEU A 49 -39.92 -6.47 -7.94
N ARG A 50 -41.25 -6.27 -7.77
CA ARG A 50 -42.13 -5.74 -8.83
C ARG A 50 -41.71 -4.33 -9.24
N ASP A 51 -41.39 -3.46 -8.29
CA ASP A 51 -40.99 -2.09 -8.56
C ASP A 51 -39.67 -2.05 -9.36
N TYR A 52 -38.69 -2.90 -9.03
CA TYR A 52 -37.49 -3.05 -9.83
C TYR A 52 -37.76 -3.63 -11.21
N ALA A 53 -38.54 -4.72 -11.27
CA ALA A 53 -38.86 -5.41 -12.51
C ALA A 53 -39.61 -4.52 -13.50
N ASN A 54 -40.49 -3.67 -13.04
CA ASN A 54 -41.29 -2.73 -13.87
C ASN A 54 -40.56 -1.40 -14.14
N GLY A 55 -39.39 -1.15 -13.46
CA GLY A 55 -38.69 0.13 -13.57
C GLY A 55 -39.46 1.30 -12.95
N THR A 56 -40.35 1.04 -12.00
CA THR A 56 -41.18 2.04 -11.33
C THR A 56 -40.60 2.54 -10.02
N TRP A 57 -39.48 1.94 -9.58
CA TRP A 57 -38.81 2.38 -8.37
C TRP A 57 -38.07 3.70 -8.59
N HIS A 58 -38.20 4.60 -7.61
CA HIS A 58 -37.46 5.84 -7.49
C HIS A 58 -36.87 5.96 -6.09
N THR A 59 -35.67 6.52 -5.98
CA THR A 59 -35.02 6.76 -4.68
C THR A 59 -35.87 7.73 -3.86
N SER A 60 -36.14 7.39 -2.62
CA SER A 60 -36.85 8.24 -1.68
C SER A 60 -36.04 9.51 -1.36
N GLU A 61 -36.73 10.55 -0.88
CA GLU A 61 -36.07 11.75 -0.41
C GLU A 61 -35.06 11.44 0.70
N TYR A 62 -33.89 12.06 0.61
CA TYR A 62 -32.83 11.89 1.59
C TYR A 62 -33.11 12.72 2.85
N VAL A 63 -32.92 12.08 4.01
CA VAL A 63 -32.95 12.77 5.31
C VAL A 63 -31.53 12.92 5.81
N ASP A 64 -31.03 14.14 5.81
CA ASP A 64 -29.67 14.44 6.22
C ASP A 64 -29.53 14.46 7.76
N GLU A 65 -28.55 13.74 8.27
CA GLU A 65 -28.16 13.72 9.69
C GLU A 65 -26.71 14.19 9.84
N ILE A 66 -26.54 15.21 10.69
CA ILE A 66 -25.20 15.72 11.02
C ILE A 66 -24.59 14.83 12.09
N ILE A 67 -23.48 14.16 11.75
CA ILE A 67 -22.69 13.37 12.70
C ILE A 67 -21.47 14.15 13.13
N HIS A 68 -21.38 14.40 14.44
CA HIS A 68 -20.23 15.03 15.09
C HIS A 68 -19.17 14.00 15.45
N GLU A 69 -18.32 13.64 14.49
CA GLU A 69 -17.13 12.82 14.73
C GLU A 69 -15.89 13.72 14.82
N VAL A 70 -14.79 13.34 14.19
CA VAL A 70 -13.55 14.14 14.09
C VAL A 70 -13.70 15.30 13.14
N LYS A 71 -14.39 15.04 12.03
CA LYS A 71 -14.89 16.02 11.08
C LYS A 71 -16.43 15.94 11.14
N ILE A 72 -17.10 17.05 11.04
CA ILE A 72 -18.56 17.09 10.88
C ILE A 72 -18.87 16.44 9.53
N ARG A 73 -19.77 15.46 9.54
CA ARG A 73 -20.21 14.76 8.32
C ARG A 73 -21.72 14.81 8.23
N ILE A 74 -22.20 15.05 7.03
CA ILE A 74 -23.61 14.89 6.68
C ILE A 74 -23.78 13.47 6.14
N ILE A 75 -24.64 12.68 6.77
CA ILE A 75 -25.03 11.35 6.31
C ILE A 75 -26.45 11.42 5.81
N SER A 76 -26.65 11.10 4.55
CA SER A 76 -27.95 11.10 3.89
C SER A 76 -28.61 9.74 4.04
N LYS A 77 -29.67 9.69 4.84
CA LYS A 77 -30.42 8.47 5.14
C LYS A 77 -31.55 8.28 4.15
N VAL A 78 -31.83 7.03 3.83
CA VAL A 78 -32.99 6.60 3.05
C VAL A 78 -33.76 5.52 3.84
N PRO A 79 -35.03 5.26 3.51
CA PRO A 79 -35.83 4.17 4.08
C PRO A 79 -35.19 2.78 3.87
N VAL A 80 -35.73 1.77 4.60
CA VAL A 80 -35.27 0.37 4.48
C VAL A 80 -35.49 -0.16 3.07
N ASP A 81 -36.58 0.23 2.43
CA ASP A 81 -36.95 -0.12 1.06
C ASP A 81 -35.82 0.19 0.07
N ASP A 82 -35.31 1.42 0.10
CA ASP A 82 -34.20 1.86 -0.76
C ASP A 82 -32.91 1.09 -0.48
N HIS A 83 -32.63 0.81 0.80
CA HIS A 83 -31.48 0.00 1.14
C HIS A 83 -31.58 -1.41 0.56
N VAL A 84 -32.75 -2.06 0.66
CA VAL A 84 -32.94 -3.44 0.18
C VAL A 84 -32.78 -3.53 -1.33
N ILE A 85 -33.44 -2.65 -2.09
CA ILE A 85 -33.37 -2.67 -3.55
C ILE A 85 -31.95 -2.34 -4.06
N GLN A 86 -31.28 -1.36 -3.42
CA GLN A 86 -29.89 -1.05 -3.71
C GLN A 86 -28.95 -2.23 -3.41
N TRP A 87 -29.18 -2.95 -2.30
CA TRP A 87 -28.40 -4.14 -1.97
C TRP A 87 -28.63 -5.27 -2.96
N ALA A 88 -29.88 -5.47 -3.44
CA ALA A 88 -30.19 -6.46 -4.45
C ALA A 88 -29.41 -6.21 -5.75
N ALA A 89 -29.32 -4.94 -6.18
CA ALA A 89 -28.47 -4.56 -7.30
C ALA A 89 -26.97 -4.73 -6.97
N CYS A 90 -26.52 -4.34 -5.77
CA CYS A 90 -25.14 -4.43 -5.34
C CYS A 90 -24.59 -5.87 -5.33
N ASN A 91 -25.44 -6.88 -5.03
CA ASN A 91 -25.02 -8.29 -5.03
C ASN A 91 -24.38 -8.71 -6.36
N PHE A 92 -24.78 -8.09 -7.47
CA PHE A 92 -24.26 -8.38 -8.81
C PHE A 92 -23.35 -7.29 -9.37
N VAL A 93 -23.55 -6.03 -8.98
CA VAL A 93 -22.72 -4.90 -9.43
C VAL A 93 -21.36 -4.89 -8.71
N GLU A 94 -21.34 -5.15 -7.41
CA GLU A 94 -20.11 -5.12 -6.60
C GLU A 94 -19.02 -6.05 -7.14
N PRO A 95 -19.26 -7.34 -7.44
CA PRO A 95 -18.23 -8.21 -8.01
C PRO A 95 -17.67 -7.69 -9.34
N ILE A 96 -18.54 -7.21 -10.23
CA ILE A 96 -18.14 -6.71 -11.56
C ILE A 96 -17.22 -5.50 -11.44
N LEU A 97 -17.53 -4.58 -10.53
CA LEU A 97 -16.73 -3.37 -10.33
C LEU A 97 -15.46 -3.66 -9.53
N THR A 98 -15.53 -4.52 -8.52
CA THR A 98 -14.39 -4.91 -7.67
C THR A 98 -13.30 -5.62 -8.46
N ASP A 99 -13.65 -6.40 -9.48
CA ASP A 99 -12.69 -7.03 -10.40
C ASP A 99 -11.80 -6.01 -11.14
N THR A 100 -12.21 -4.74 -11.15
CA THR A 100 -11.43 -3.66 -11.77
C THR A 100 -10.48 -2.97 -10.79
N TYR A 101 -10.51 -3.30 -9.50
CA TYR A 101 -9.68 -2.62 -8.50
C TYR A 101 -8.31 -3.26 -8.38
N ILE A 102 -7.29 -2.43 -8.25
CA ILE A 102 -5.95 -2.90 -7.90
C ILE A 102 -5.95 -3.54 -6.51
N ARG A 103 -4.96 -4.39 -6.21
CA ARG A 103 -4.85 -5.06 -4.91
C ARG A 103 -4.73 -4.07 -3.74
N ASN A 104 -4.01 -2.98 -3.94
CA ASN A 104 -3.72 -1.97 -2.93
C ASN A 104 -4.81 -0.90 -2.76
N SER A 105 -5.94 -1.03 -3.48
CA SER A 105 -7.15 -0.23 -3.24
C SER A 105 -8.00 -0.95 -2.20
N CYS A 106 -8.13 -0.32 -1.03
CA CYS A 106 -8.83 -0.84 0.15
C CYS A 106 -9.95 0.11 0.57
N SER A 107 -10.75 -0.30 1.53
CA SER A 107 -11.98 0.34 2.01
C SER A 107 -13.23 -0.08 1.24
N CYS A 108 -14.26 -0.43 2.00
CA CYS A 108 -15.57 -0.83 1.47
C CYS A 108 -15.51 -1.95 0.42
N VAL A 109 -14.49 -2.78 0.45
CA VAL A 109 -14.30 -3.97 -0.37
C VAL A 109 -14.20 -5.18 0.54
N LYS A 110 -14.95 -6.23 0.25
CA LYS A 110 -14.94 -7.46 1.05
C LYS A 110 -13.52 -8.03 1.16
N GLY A 111 -13.03 -8.23 2.39
CA GLY A 111 -11.68 -8.71 2.65
C GLY A 111 -10.56 -7.67 2.52
N ARG A 112 -10.85 -6.43 2.09
CA ARG A 112 -9.87 -5.35 1.91
C ARG A 112 -10.21 -4.14 2.79
N GLY A 113 -10.40 -4.37 4.08
CA GLY A 113 -10.68 -3.32 5.08
C GLY A 113 -9.42 -2.70 5.67
N THR A 114 -9.61 -1.90 6.73
CA THR A 114 -8.54 -1.19 7.45
C THR A 114 -7.38 -2.10 7.86
N HIS A 115 -7.66 -3.32 8.32
CA HIS A 115 -6.62 -4.24 8.78
C HIS A 115 -5.84 -4.88 7.65
N ASP A 116 -6.47 -5.09 6.48
CA ASP A 116 -5.77 -5.58 5.29
C ASP A 116 -4.85 -4.49 4.73
N PHE A 117 -5.35 -3.26 4.61
CA PHE A 117 -4.53 -2.08 4.26
C PHE A 117 -3.33 -1.94 5.20
N ASN A 118 -3.56 -2.07 6.51
CA ASN A 118 -2.53 -1.98 7.54
C ASN A 118 -1.42 -3.02 7.31
N LYS A 119 -1.81 -4.28 7.02
CA LYS A 119 -0.85 -5.36 6.75
C LYS A 119 -0.03 -5.10 5.49
N LEU A 120 -0.70 -4.65 4.41
CA LEU A 120 -0.03 -4.39 3.14
C LEU A 120 1.01 -3.26 3.27
N LEU A 121 0.58 -2.10 3.78
CA LEU A 121 1.46 -0.94 3.93
C LEU A 121 2.60 -1.21 4.91
N ALA A 122 2.31 -1.82 6.07
CA ALA A 122 3.33 -2.13 7.06
C ALA A 122 4.35 -3.17 6.55
N LYS A 123 3.88 -4.18 5.79
CA LYS A 123 4.76 -5.18 5.17
C LYS A 123 5.70 -4.53 4.17
N ASP A 124 5.17 -3.67 3.32
CA ASP A 124 5.93 -3.00 2.28
C ASP A 124 7.00 -2.05 2.87
N LEU A 125 6.61 -1.21 3.81
CA LEU A 125 7.54 -0.35 4.55
C LEU A 125 8.67 -1.13 5.22
N TYR A 126 8.35 -2.31 5.75
CA TYR A 126 9.33 -3.16 6.43
C TYR A 126 10.31 -3.83 5.46
N LEU A 127 9.80 -4.34 4.31
CA LEU A 127 10.61 -5.09 3.36
C LEU A 127 11.42 -4.17 2.42
N ASN A 128 10.88 -3.01 2.08
CA ASN A 128 11.40 -2.12 1.04
C ASN A 128 11.76 -0.74 1.62
N TYR A 129 12.60 -0.74 2.67
CA TYR A 129 12.96 0.48 3.39
C TYR A 129 13.48 1.60 2.48
N GLU A 130 14.40 1.27 1.59
CA GLU A 130 15.05 2.26 0.71
C GLU A 130 14.06 2.81 -0.31
N ASP A 131 13.30 1.93 -0.96
CA ASP A 131 12.32 2.30 -1.97
C ASP A 131 11.11 3.04 -1.39
N THR A 132 10.89 2.94 -0.07
CA THR A 132 9.78 3.57 0.66
C THR A 132 10.25 4.68 1.61
N PHE A 133 11.44 5.25 1.41
CA PHE A 133 12.03 6.21 2.33
C PHE A 133 11.25 7.51 2.46
N TYR A 134 10.75 8.05 1.34
CA TYR A 134 9.86 9.20 1.30
C TYR A 134 8.43 8.77 1.03
N PHE A 135 7.47 9.56 1.53
CA PHE A 135 6.07 9.39 1.21
C PHE A 135 5.39 10.72 0.96
N VAL A 136 4.28 10.65 0.24
CA VAL A 136 3.25 11.68 0.15
C VAL A 136 1.90 11.07 0.48
N GLN A 137 1.03 11.88 1.07
CA GLN A 137 -0.36 11.50 1.33
C GLN A 137 -1.27 12.57 0.73
N LEU A 138 -2.21 12.13 -0.11
CA LEU A 138 -3.21 12.97 -0.75
C LEU A 138 -4.58 12.65 -0.16
N ASP A 139 -5.35 13.68 0.12
CA ASP A 139 -6.73 13.59 0.62
C ASP A 139 -7.63 14.41 -0.31
N ALA A 140 -8.62 13.77 -0.94
CA ALA A 140 -9.51 14.46 -1.85
C ALA A 140 -10.48 15.38 -1.09
N HIS A 141 -10.62 16.62 -1.58
CA HIS A 141 -11.54 17.58 -1.00
C HIS A 141 -12.99 17.19 -1.31
N HIS A 142 -13.78 16.97 -0.26
CA HIS A 142 -15.21 16.61 -0.38
C HIS A 142 -15.47 15.48 -1.40
N PHE A 143 -14.69 14.39 -1.36
CA PHE A 143 -14.64 13.36 -2.39
C PHE A 143 -16.00 12.90 -2.90
N PHE A 144 -16.91 12.48 -2.02
CA PHE A 144 -18.23 11.98 -2.43
C PHE A 144 -19.07 13.04 -3.15
N GLN A 145 -19.02 14.29 -2.70
CA GLN A 145 -19.73 15.42 -3.32
C GLN A 145 -19.08 15.86 -4.64
N SER A 146 -17.79 15.58 -4.83
CA SER A 146 -17.06 15.97 -6.04
C SER A 146 -17.24 14.98 -7.20
N ILE A 147 -17.83 13.81 -6.97
CA ILE A 147 -18.01 12.81 -8.01
C ILE A 147 -19.00 13.31 -9.06
N SER A 148 -18.52 13.51 -10.28
CA SER A 148 -19.35 13.92 -11.41
C SER A 148 -20.31 12.82 -11.85
N HIS A 149 -21.63 13.11 -11.90
CA HIS A 149 -22.65 12.18 -12.36
C HIS A 149 -22.41 11.76 -13.81
N VAL A 150 -22.07 12.70 -14.68
CA VAL A 150 -21.79 12.44 -16.10
C VAL A 150 -20.66 11.44 -16.26
N LEU A 151 -19.51 11.74 -15.66
CA LEU A 151 -18.34 10.86 -15.72
C LEU A 151 -18.61 9.49 -15.08
N MET A 152 -19.36 9.45 -13.96
CA MET A 152 -19.73 8.18 -13.32
C MET A 152 -20.57 7.31 -14.24
N LYS A 153 -21.61 7.86 -14.84
CA LYS A 153 -22.48 7.15 -15.78
C LYS A 153 -21.72 6.64 -17.00
N GLU A 154 -20.84 7.44 -17.58
CA GLU A 154 -19.98 7.02 -18.68
C GLU A 154 -19.06 5.86 -18.29
N ARG A 155 -18.42 5.93 -17.12
CA ARG A 155 -17.52 4.88 -16.62
C ARG A 155 -18.24 3.57 -16.36
N ILE A 156 -19.42 3.59 -15.75
CA ILE A 156 -20.23 2.39 -15.53
C ILE A 156 -20.53 1.70 -16.87
N ARG A 157 -20.86 2.45 -17.91
CA ARG A 157 -21.15 1.93 -19.26
C ARG A 157 -19.93 1.26 -19.91
N THR A 158 -18.74 1.52 -19.44
CA THR A 158 -17.54 0.76 -19.89
C THR A 158 -17.51 -0.69 -19.38
N LYS A 159 -18.25 -1.00 -18.31
CA LYS A 159 -18.26 -2.33 -17.64
C LYS A 159 -19.60 -3.04 -17.78
N ILE A 160 -20.69 -2.30 -17.75
CA ILE A 160 -22.07 -2.81 -17.78
C ILE A 160 -22.74 -2.36 -19.07
N LYS A 161 -23.46 -3.27 -19.71
CA LYS A 161 -24.27 -3.02 -20.92
C LYS A 161 -25.75 -3.41 -20.76
N ASP A 162 -26.16 -3.83 -19.56
CA ASP A 162 -27.54 -4.19 -19.23
C ASP A 162 -28.39 -2.92 -19.14
N PRO A 163 -29.38 -2.71 -20.05
CA PRO A 163 -30.10 -1.43 -20.13
C PRO A 163 -30.90 -1.14 -18.86
N LYS A 164 -31.58 -2.15 -18.31
CA LYS A 164 -32.45 -1.99 -17.14
C LYS A 164 -31.63 -1.64 -15.89
N LEU A 165 -30.52 -2.35 -15.67
CA LEU A 165 -29.60 -2.03 -14.59
C LEU A 165 -28.97 -0.64 -14.75
N LEU A 166 -28.63 -0.25 -15.98
CA LEU A 166 -28.11 1.10 -16.24
C LEU A 166 -29.15 2.17 -15.94
N THR A 167 -30.42 1.97 -16.28
CA THR A 167 -31.53 2.88 -15.92
C THR A 167 -31.64 3.03 -14.40
N PHE A 168 -31.59 1.91 -13.66
CA PHE A 168 -31.60 1.91 -12.19
C PHE A 168 -30.41 2.66 -11.59
N LEU A 169 -29.21 2.40 -12.10
CA LEU A 169 -27.98 3.09 -11.62
C LEU A 169 -27.98 4.58 -11.96
N ASP A 170 -28.51 4.94 -13.14
CA ASP A 170 -28.63 6.33 -13.57
C ASP A 170 -29.63 7.12 -12.71
N GLU A 171 -30.73 6.48 -12.34
CA GLU A 171 -31.73 7.04 -11.44
C GLU A 171 -31.08 7.29 -10.07
N PHE A 172 -30.46 6.26 -9.48
CA PHE A 172 -29.77 6.40 -8.19
C PHE A 172 -28.71 7.51 -8.20
N ILE A 173 -27.86 7.58 -9.22
CA ILE A 173 -26.83 8.62 -9.33
C ILE A 173 -27.45 10.01 -9.44
N SER A 174 -28.56 10.14 -10.18
CA SER A 174 -29.24 11.42 -10.38
C SER A 174 -30.12 11.85 -9.21
N SER A 175 -30.50 10.93 -8.31
CA SER A 175 -31.38 11.20 -7.18
C SER A 175 -30.76 12.12 -6.14
N TYR A 176 -29.42 12.19 -6.06
CA TYR A 176 -28.71 13.08 -5.16
C TYR A 176 -28.31 14.37 -5.89
N LYS A 177 -28.43 15.50 -5.22
CA LYS A 177 -28.25 16.82 -5.85
C LYS A 177 -26.84 17.03 -6.43
N GLN A 178 -25.80 16.54 -5.76
CA GLN A 178 -24.41 16.71 -6.18
C GLN A 178 -23.55 15.56 -5.65
N GLY A 179 -22.84 14.86 -6.53
CA GLY A 179 -22.01 13.74 -6.17
C GLY A 179 -22.81 12.52 -5.72
N LEU A 180 -22.33 11.80 -4.74
CA LEU A 180 -22.96 10.60 -4.18
C LEU A 180 -23.31 10.78 -2.69
N PRO A 181 -24.48 10.27 -2.24
CA PRO A 181 -24.86 10.36 -0.83
C PRO A 181 -23.98 9.50 0.07
N LEU A 182 -23.58 10.06 1.22
CA LEU A 182 -22.90 9.29 2.25
C LEU A 182 -23.92 8.53 3.10
N GLY A 183 -23.67 7.23 3.35
CA GLY A 183 -24.51 6.39 4.21
C GLY A 183 -25.12 5.18 3.53
N VAL A 184 -25.04 5.06 2.22
CA VAL A 184 -25.57 3.93 1.46
C VAL A 184 -24.45 3.10 0.82
N LYS A 185 -24.68 1.78 0.72
CA LYS A 185 -23.66 0.82 0.24
C LYS A 185 -23.24 1.08 -1.21
N ILE A 186 -24.20 1.33 -2.07
CA ILE A 186 -23.95 1.52 -3.51
C ILE A 186 -23.04 2.73 -3.78
N SER A 187 -23.19 3.83 -3.02
CA SER A 187 -22.30 4.99 -3.12
C SER A 187 -20.85 4.64 -2.86
N GLN A 188 -20.58 3.77 -1.89
CA GLN A 188 -19.22 3.36 -1.54
C GLN A 188 -18.57 2.53 -2.65
N ILE A 189 -19.35 1.64 -3.28
CA ILE A 189 -18.89 0.82 -4.41
C ILE A 189 -18.60 1.72 -5.61
N LEU A 190 -19.52 2.62 -5.95
CA LEU A 190 -19.37 3.55 -7.07
C LEU A 190 -18.20 4.51 -6.85
N ALA A 191 -18.03 5.05 -5.65
CA ALA A 191 -16.92 5.95 -5.32
C ALA A 191 -15.55 5.27 -5.48
N ASN A 192 -15.40 4.01 -5.04
CA ASN A 192 -14.20 3.24 -5.29
C ASN A 192 -13.96 2.96 -6.78
N PHE A 193 -15.02 2.60 -7.50
CA PHE A 193 -14.97 2.36 -8.93
C PHE A 193 -14.57 3.62 -9.71
N PHE A 194 -15.02 4.80 -9.26
CA PHE A 194 -14.72 6.07 -9.91
C PHE A 194 -13.21 6.31 -10.04
N LEU A 195 -12.42 5.90 -9.06
CA LEU A 195 -10.97 6.02 -9.07
C LEU A 195 -10.22 4.76 -9.56
N ALA A 196 -10.92 3.67 -9.90
CA ALA A 196 -10.25 2.41 -10.25
C ALA A 196 -9.32 2.57 -11.47
N LYS A 197 -9.75 3.31 -12.51
CA LYS A 197 -8.88 3.58 -13.66
C LYS A 197 -7.69 4.45 -13.28
N PHE A 198 -7.90 5.47 -12.45
CA PHE A 198 -6.83 6.31 -11.94
C PHE A 198 -5.78 5.49 -11.18
N ASP A 199 -6.20 4.54 -10.34
CA ASP A 199 -5.28 3.66 -9.62
C ASP A 199 -4.37 2.86 -10.57
N HIS A 200 -4.94 2.30 -11.64
CA HIS A 200 -4.16 1.59 -12.66
C HIS A 200 -3.21 2.51 -13.39
N ASP A 201 -3.68 3.68 -13.80
CA ASP A 201 -2.87 4.66 -14.52
C ASP A 201 -1.73 5.18 -13.61
N ALA A 202 -1.99 5.40 -12.32
CA ALA A 202 -0.98 5.82 -11.36
C ALA A 202 0.12 4.77 -11.17
N ILE A 203 -0.25 3.49 -10.99
CA ILE A 203 0.72 2.40 -10.85
C ILE A 203 1.62 2.29 -12.09
N LYS A 204 1.04 2.46 -13.28
CA LYS A 204 1.77 2.46 -14.55
C LYS A 204 2.33 3.84 -14.92
N LEU A 205 2.30 4.81 -13.98
CA LEU A 205 2.63 6.20 -14.25
C LEU A 205 1.80 6.80 -15.38
N PHE A 206 0.48 6.54 -15.33
CA PHE A 206 -0.42 6.96 -16.40
C PHE A 206 0.05 6.40 -17.75
N SER A 207 0.44 5.11 -17.77
CA SER A 207 1.11 4.46 -18.87
C SER A 207 0.44 4.80 -20.20
N ILE A 208 1.27 5.29 -21.05
CA ILE A 208 0.96 5.72 -22.41
C ILE A 208 1.73 4.77 -23.33
N GLU A 209 1.73 3.47 -22.98
CA GLU A 209 2.50 2.44 -23.68
C GLU A 209 2.28 2.43 -25.20
N ASP A 210 1.19 3.05 -25.68
CA ASP A 210 0.79 2.99 -27.08
C ASP A 210 0.80 4.35 -27.82
N ASP A 211 1.22 5.47 -27.17
CA ASP A 211 1.04 6.77 -27.79
C ASP A 211 2.11 7.80 -27.36
N LEU A 212 3.22 7.82 -28.12
CA LEU A 212 4.33 8.78 -27.92
C LEU A 212 3.88 10.25 -27.98
N ASP A 213 2.85 10.56 -28.77
CA ASP A 213 2.33 11.92 -28.89
C ASP A 213 1.59 12.36 -27.63
N LYS A 214 0.84 11.45 -27.00
CA LYS A 214 0.24 11.69 -25.70
C LYS A 214 1.30 11.91 -24.62
N MET A 215 2.39 11.14 -24.65
CA MET A 215 3.51 11.31 -23.71
C MET A 215 4.13 12.70 -23.83
N ALA A 216 4.44 13.12 -25.04
CA ALA A 216 4.98 14.45 -25.31
C ALA A 216 3.99 15.55 -24.88
N TYR A 217 2.71 15.38 -25.20
CA TYR A 217 1.65 16.29 -24.78
C TYR A 217 1.57 16.41 -23.25
N TRP A 218 1.54 15.29 -22.53
CA TRP A 218 1.45 15.26 -21.07
C TRP A 218 2.66 15.89 -20.41
N ARG A 219 3.84 15.54 -20.86
CA ARG A 219 5.09 16.09 -20.37
C ARG A 219 5.13 17.61 -20.54
N ASN A 220 4.82 18.10 -21.74
CA ASN A 220 4.84 19.53 -22.03
C ASN A 220 3.79 20.29 -21.22
N ARG A 221 2.59 19.75 -21.10
CA ARG A 221 1.52 20.36 -20.32
C ARG A 221 1.82 20.34 -18.83
N PHE A 222 2.31 19.24 -18.31
CA PHE A 222 2.72 19.12 -16.90
C PHE A 222 3.78 20.17 -16.55
N VAL A 223 4.84 20.28 -17.36
CA VAL A 223 5.89 21.29 -17.18
C VAL A 223 5.30 22.70 -17.19
N SER A 224 4.46 23.01 -18.18
CA SER A 224 3.83 24.33 -18.31
C SER A 224 2.92 24.65 -17.12
N ASP A 225 2.00 23.74 -16.76
CA ASP A 225 1.04 23.95 -15.68
C ASP A 225 1.72 24.03 -14.31
N SER A 226 2.79 23.26 -14.10
CA SER A 226 3.56 23.29 -12.85
C SER A 226 4.31 24.61 -12.66
N PHE A 227 4.86 25.20 -13.72
CA PHE A 227 5.49 26.52 -13.65
C PHE A 227 4.48 27.65 -13.37
N VAL A 228 3.26 27.55 -13.90
CA VAL A 228 2.18 28.51 -13.63
C VAL A 228 1.77 28.47 -12.14
N SER A 229 1.88 27.33 -11.47
CA SER A 229 1.56 27.17 -10.06
C SER A 229 2.63 27.69 -9.09
N CYS A 230 3.83 28.00 -9.56
CA CYS A 230 4.91 28.52 -8.72
C CYS A 230 4.63 29.96 -8.26
N ARG A 231 4.66 30.17 -6.94
CA ARG A 231 4.42 31.49 -6.32
C ARG A 231 5.71 32.26 -6.03
N THR A 232 6.85 31.60 -6.03
CA THR A 232 8.16 32.20 -5.74
C THR A 232 9.20 31.78 -6.75
N GLU A 233 10.23 32.64 -6.93
CA GLU A 233 11.38 32.34 -7.81
C GLU A 233 12.14 31.09 -7.34
N HIS A 234 12.20 30.88 -6.01
CA HIS A 234 12.82 29.67 -5.45
C HIS A 234 12.08 28.41 -5.87
N GLN A 235 10.72 28.40 -5.78
CA GLN A 235 9.91 27.27 -6.25
C GLN A 235 10.10 27.00 -7.74
N ALA A 236 10.16 28.03 -8.55
CA ALA A 236 10.41 27.89 -9.99
C ALA A 236 11.79 27.30 -10.28
N LYS A 237 12.84 27.71 -9.57
CA LYS A 237 14.20 27.15 -9.70
C LYS A 237 14.25 25.67 -9.28
N GLU A 238 13.62 25.31 -8.18
CA GLU A 238 13.57 23.90 -7.73
C GLU A 238 12.75 23.04 -8.70
N LEU A 239 11.64 23.55 -9.20
CA LEU A 239 10.87 22.87 -10.24
C LEU A 239 11.67 22.68 -11.52
N ALA A 240 12.41 23.70 -11.96
CA ALA A 240 13.27 23.60 -13.15
C ALA A 240 14.33 22.50 -13.01
N LYS A 241 14.96 22.38 -11.83
CA LYS A 241 15.89 21.29 -11.52
C LYS A 241 15.21 19.92 -11.59
N GLY A 242 14.02 19.82 -10.98
CA GLY A 242 13.21 18.60 -11.00
C GLY A 242 12.80 18.20 -12.42
N VAL A 243 12.36 19.14 -13.24
CA VAL A 243 12.02 18.90 -14.65
C VAL A 243 13.24 18.46 -15.46
N ALA A 244 14.40 19.09 -15.25
CA ALA A 244 15.65 18.67 -15.89
C ALA A 244 16.05 17.24 -15.50
N TYR A 245 15.90 16.90 -14.21
CA TYR A 245 16.11 15.55 -13.71
C TYR A 245 15.16 14.53 -14.34
N LEU A 246 13.85 14.84 -14.40
CA LEU A 246 12.86 13.98 -15.05
C LEU A 246 13.14 13.76 -16.53
N ASN A 247 13.49 14.83 -17.25
CA ASN A 247 13.81 14.73 -18.68
C ASN A 247 14.98 13.76 -18.92
N LYS A 248 15.96 13.74 -18.00
CA LYS A 248 17.11 12.82 -18.06
C LYS A 248 16.74 11.37 -17.71
N LYS A 249 15.72 11.19 -16.87
CA LYS A 249 15.28 9.89 -16.33
C LYS A 249 13.94 9.42 -16.91
N PHE A 250 13.45 10.07 -17.93
CA PHE A 250 12.09 9.88 -18.43
C PHE A 250 11.80 8.44 -18.85
N ASP A 251 12.74 7.79 -19.54
CA ASP A 251 12.56 6.39 -19.97
C ASP A 251 12.49 5.44 -18.76
N ASP A 252 13.35 5.62 -17.76
CA ASP A 252 13.29 4.91 -16.48
C ASP A 252 11.98 5.17 -15.74
N PHE A 253 11.47 6.38 -15.80
CA PHE A 253 10.24 6.82 -15.16
C PHE A 253 9.02 6.13 -15.77
N VAL A 254 8.90 6.10 -17.08
CA VAL A 254 7.74 5.51 -17.79
C VAL A 254 7.65 3.99 -17.60
N HIS A 255 8.80 3.32 -17.53
CA HIS A 255 8.84 1.86 -17.43
C HIS A 255 8.69 1.33 -15.99
N ARG A 256 9.01 2.11 -14.96
CA ARG A 256 8.98 1.62 -13.57
C ARG A 256 7.62 1.70 -12.90
N GLY A 257 6.78 2.69 -13.25
CA GLY A 257 5.54 2.94 -12.58
C GLY A 257 5.71 3.29 -11.09
N LEU A 258 4.59 3.37 -10.37
CA LEU A 258 4.55 3.60 -8.92
C LEU A 258 4.37 2.27 -8.18
N ALA A 259 5.46 1.57 -7.88
CA ALA A 259 5.43 0.27 -7.20
C ALA A 259 4.77 0.34 -5.81
N HIS A 260 4.92 1.46 -5.10
CA HIS A 260 4.45 1.65 -3.72
C HIS A 260 3.29 2.65 -3.66
N TYR A 261 2.20 2.30 -4.32
CA TYR A 261 0.96 3.07 -4.38
C TYR A 261 -0.14 2.36 -3.58
N TYR A 262 -0.82 3.11 -2.72
CA TYR A 262 -1.91 2.63 -1.86
C TYR A 262 -3.07 3.60 -1.86
N ARG A 263 -4.29 3.10 -1.89
CA ARG A 263 -5.49 3.92 -1.70
C ARG A 263 -6.43 3.31 -0.67
N PHE A 264 -6.89 4.14 0.24
CA PHE A 264 -7.94 3.82 1.20
C PHE A 264 -9.08 4.83 1.06
N ALA A 265 -10.13 4.45 0.33
CA ALA A 265 -11.21 5.34 -0.11
C ALA A 265 -10.65 6.55 -0.90
N ASP A 266 -10.71 7.74 -0.32
CA ASP A 266 -10.22 9.02 -0.85
C ASP A 266 -8.76 9.33 -0.49
N ASN A 267 -8.19 8.60 0.45
CA ASN A 267 -6.79 8.77 0.86
C ASN A 267 -5.84 7.97 -0.02
N ILE A 268 -4.93 8.64 -0.68
CA ILE A 268 -3.88 8.06 -1.50
C ILE A 268 -2.55 8.20 -0.78
N VAL A 269 -1.78 7.13 -0.70
CA VAL A 269 -0.42 7.10 -0.14
C VAL A 269 0.52 6.58 -1.21
N VAL A 270 1.55 7.36 -1.52
CA VAL A 270 2.60 6.97 -2.47
C VAL A 270 3.95 7.08 -1.77
N LEU A 271 4.81 6.09 -2.00
CA LEU A 271 6.15 6.08 -1.43
C LEU A 271 7.19 5.89 -2.53
N HIS A 272 8.36 6.47 -2.32
CA HIS A 272 9.49 6.35 -3.24
C HIS A 272 10.83 6.67 -2.54
N SER A 273 11.95 6.19 -3.07
CA SER A 273 13.31 6.52 -2.61
C SER A 273 13.73 7.95 -2.97
N ASP A 274 13.25 8.48 -4.09
CA ASP A 274 13.62 9.80 -4.61
C ASP A 274 12.55 10.84 -4.29
N LYS A 275 12.93 11.86 -3.51
CA LYS A 275 12.03 12.94 -3.10
C LYS A 275 11.57 13.81 -4.26
N THR A 276 12.47 14.13 -5.20
CA THR A 276 12.17 15.00 -6.35
C THR A 276 11.20 14.31 -7.29
N TYR A 277 11.46 13.04 -7.58
CA TYR A 277 10.57 12.19 -8.37
C TYR A 277 9.17 12.13 -7.75
N LEU A 278 9.08 11.83 -6.45
CA LEU A 278 7.79 11.72 -5.75
C LEU A 278 7.02 13.05 -5.76
N HIS A 279 7.72 14.18 -5.66
CA HIS A 279 7.10 15.50 -5.72
C HIS A 279 6.44 15.75 -7.08
N LEU A 280 7.18 15.50 -8.16
CA LEU A 280 6.71 15.71 -9.52
C LEU A 280 5.57 14.75 -9.92
N VAL A 281 5.67 13.47 -9.54
CA VAL A 281 4.58 12.50 -9.74
C VAL A 281 3.33 12.95 -8.98
N THR A 282 3.49 13.48 -7.79
CA THR A 282 2.37 13.97 -6.98
C THR A 282 1.63 15.12 -7.67
N GLU A 283 2.36 16.11 -8.19
CA GLU A 283 1.75 17.21 -8.93
C GLU A 283 1.03 16.74 -10.21
N MET A 284 1.64 15.79 -10.92
CA MET A 284 1.00 15.15 -12.07
C MET A 284 -0.29 14.40 -11.71
N MET A 285 -0.29 13.67 -10.60
CA MET A 285 -1.49 13.00 -10.08
C MET A 285 -2.59 13.99 -9.72
N ILE A 286 -2.25 15.09 -9.05
CA ILE A 286 -3.20 16.16 -8.68
C ILE A 286 -3.79 16.80 -9.94
N MET A 287 -2.98 17.10 -10.92
CA MET A 287 -3.44 17.66 -12.19
C MET A 287 -4.41 16.72 -12.92
N VAL A 288 -4.11 15.42 -12.99
CA VAL A 288 -5.00 14.43 -13.61
C VAL A 288 -6.31 14.28 -12.82
N LEU A 289 -6.25 14.25 -11.49
CA LEU A 289 -7.46 14.20 -10.66
C LEU A 289 -8.35 15.42 -10.89
N ALA A 290 -7.76 16.62 -10.95
CA ALA A 290 -8.52 17.85 -11.18
C ALA A 290 -9.15 17.89 -12.57
N ARG A 291 -8.41 17.50 -13.62
CA ARG A 291 -8.85 17.61 -15.01
C ARG A 291 -9.77 16.48 -15.46
N ASP A 292 -9.38 15.21 -15.22
CA ASP A 292 -10.06 14.04 -15.79
C ASP A 292 -11.11 13.43 -14.85
N TYR A 293 -11.05 13.84 -13.59
CA TYR A 293 -11.94 13.33 -12.54
C TYR A 293 -12.75 14.42 -11.85
N LEU A 294 -12.42 15.70 -12.11
CA LEU A 294 -13.02 16.88 -11.46
C LEU A 294 -12.90 16.82 -9.93
N ILE A 295 -11.85 16.17 -9.43
CA ILE A 295 -11.57 16.02 -8.01
C ILE A 295 -10.43 16.95 -7.63
N GLN A 296 -10.68 17.81 -6.65
CA GLN A 296 -9.66 18.64 -6.04
C GLN A 296 -9.00 17.89 -4.87
N VAL A 297 -7.70 18.04 -4.74
CA VAL A 297 -6.91 17.53 -3.62
C VAL A 297 -6.66 18.68 -2.64
N ASN A 298 -6.70 18.39 -1.33
CA ASN A 298 -6.39 19.38 -0.30
C ASN A 298 -4.93 19.85 -0.40
N ASP A 299 -4.68 21.15 -0.27
CA ASP A 299 -3.35 21.77 -0.45
C ASP A 299 -2.32 21.45 0.65
N ASN A 300 -2.68 20.67 1.65
CA ASN A 300 -1.84 20.36 2.80
C ASN A 300 -0.93 19.12 2.59
N TRP A 301 -0.81 18.64 1.36
CA TRP A 301 0.11 17.55 1.04
C TRP A 301 1.58 17.99 1.10
N ASN A 302 2.46 17.06 1.47
CA ASN A 302 3.89 17.30 1.53
C ASN A 302 4.67 15.99 1.36
N VAL A 303 5.76 16.04 0.62
CA VAL A 303 6.70 14.91 0.50
C VAL A 303 7.70 14.97 1.66
N ARG A 304 7.70 13.94 2.49
CA ARG A 304 8.55 13.87 3.68
C ARG A 304 9.05 12.44 3.94
N PRO A 305 10.17 12.29 4.64
CA PRO A 305 10.66 10.96 4.99
C PRO A 305 9.76 10.31 6.04
N VAL A 306 9.58 8.99 5.93
CA VAL A 306 8.72 8.21 6.84
C VAL A 306 9.14 8.33 8.30
N TYR A 307 10.45 8.40 8.59
CA TYR A 307 10.95 8.56 9.97
C TYR A 307 10.55 9.90 10.61
N ALA A 308 10.27 10.94 9.81
CA ALA A 308 9.91 12.28 10.31
C ALA A 308 8.42 12.40 10.65
N GLY A 309 7.93 11.52 11.49
CA GLY A 309 6.55 11.56 12.01
C GLY A 309 5.67 10.38 11.62
N GLY A 310 6.07 9.59 10.62
CA GLY A 310 5.32 8.44 10.12
C GLY A 310 4.15 8.81 9.22
N ILE A 311 3.51 7.81 8.64
CA ILE A 311 2.34 7.92 7.76
C ILE A 311 1.08 7.77 8.58
N ASP A 312 0.30 8.86 8.74
CA ASP A 312 -0.92 8.86 9.56
C ASP A 312 -2.16 8.54 8.72
N VAL A 313 -2.52 7.27 8.61
CA VAL A 313 -3.66 6.79 7.83
C VAL A 313 -4.46 5.71 8.57
N CYS A 314 -5.76 5.59 8.32
CA CYS A 314 -6.64 4.55 8.87
C CYS A 314 -6.63 4.40 10.40
N GLY A 315 -6.26 5.44 11.14
CA GLY A 315 -6.21 5.41 12.61
C GLY A 315 -4.92 4.90 13.21
N TYR A 316 -3.90 4.73 12.37
CA TYR A 316 -2.55 4.30 12.72
C TYR A 316 -1.51 5.28 12.21
N VAL A 317 -0.30 5.20 12.74
CA VAL A 317 0.88 5.91 12.25
C VAL A 317 1.95 4.87 11.94
N PHE A 318 2.32 4.75 10.68
CA PHE A 318 3.23 3.74 10.18
C PHE A 318 4.66 4.28 10.11
N PHE A 319 5.59 3.43 10.53
CA PHE A 319 7.03 3.61 10.36
C PHE A 319 7.59 2.35 9.70
N HIS A 320 8.83 2.36 9.28
CA HIS A 320 9.45 1.19 8.65
C HIS A 320 9.57 -0.01 9.60
N ASP A 321 9.77 0.23 10.90
CA ASP A 321 10.06 -0.77 11.92
C ASP A 321 8.88 -1.05 12.87
N HIS A 322 7.86 -0.18 12.88
CA HIS A 322 6.73 -0.33 13.78
C HIS A 322 5.48 0.43 13.32
N VAL A 323 4.33 0.06 13.88
CA VAL A 323 3.05 0.75 13.68
C VAL A 323 2.54 1.27 15.02
N ARG A 324 2.27 2.55 15.11
CA ARG A 324 1.65 3.17 16.29
C ARG A 324 0.15 3.32 16.12
N LEU A 325 -0.57 3.14 17.20
CA LEU A 325 -1.96 3.59 17.26
C LEU A 325 -2.01 5.11 17.28
N ARG A 326 -2.84 5.73 16.44
CA ARG A 326 -3.03 7.19 16.41
C ARG A 326 -3.34 7.72 17.83
N LYS A 327 -2.69 8.81 18.22
CA LYS A 327 -2.75 9.39 19.59
C LYS A 327 -4.19 9.52 20.12
N ARG A 328 -5.14 9.91 19.25
CA ARG A 328 -6.57 10.02 19.60
C ARG A 328 -7.16 8.66 19.96
N ASN A 329 -6.92 7.62 19.16
CA ASN A 329 -7.43 6.27 19.40
C ASN A 329 -6.84 5.68 20.68
N LYS A 330 -5.53 5.89 20.91
CA LYS A 330 -4.86 5.53 22.17
C LYS A 330 -5.52 6.21 23.38
N LYS A 331 -5.70 7.55 23.32
CA LYS A 331 -6.34 8.30 24.42
C LYS A 331 -7.79 7.83 24.66
N ALA A 332 -8.54 7.53 23.59
CA ALA A 332 -9.92 7.07 23.71
C ALA A 332 -10.02 5.68 24.37
N LEU A 333 -9.10 4.75 24.04
CA LEU A 333 -8.99 3.46 24.73
C LEU A 333 -8.69 3.64 26.20
N CYS A 334 -7.64 4.40 26.55
CA CYS A 334 -7.27 4.65 27.95
C CYS A 334 -8.42 5.26 28.76
N ARG A 335 -9.11 6.27 28.20
CA ARG A 335 -10.26 6.92 28.86
C ARG A 335 -11.42 5.96 29.07
N GLN A 336 -11.70 5.08 28.11
CA GLN A 336 -12.78 4.11 28.23
C GLN A 336 -12.47 3.06 29.30
N VAL A 337 -11.25 2.54 29.33
CA VAL A 337 -10.80 1.60 30.38
C VAL A 337 -10.89 2.25 31.77
N ALA A 338 -10.38 3.49 31.91
CA ALA A 338 -10.47 4.22 33.17
C ALA A 338 -11.93 4.42 33.65
N ARG A 339 -12.86 4.71 32.73
CA ARG A 339 -14.30 4.79 33.04
C ARG A 339 -14.89 3.44 33.50
N CYS A 340 -14.47 2.34 32.89
CA CYS A 340 -14.90 1.01 33.29
C CYS A 340 -14.39 0.67 34.70
N LYS A 341 -13.10 0.93 34.97
CA LYS A 341 -12.50 0.74 36.31
C LYS A 341 -13.23 1.58 37.38
N LYS A 342 -13.51 2.88 37.08
CA LYS A 342 -14.25 3.77 37.99
C LYS A 342 -15.67 3.27 38.29
N LYS A 343 -16.28 2.48 37.37
CA LYS A 343 -17.61 1.85 37.55
C LYS A 343 -17.55 0.50 38.21
N GLY A 344 -16.39 0.04 38.70
CA GLY A 344 -16.22 -1.26 39.34
C GLY A 344 -16.40 -2.46 38.40
N MET A 345 -16.26 -2.26 37.07
CA MET A 345 -16.39 -3.35 36.10
C MET A 345 -15.25 -4.36 36.23
N THR A 346 -15.55 -5.63 36.09
CA THR A 346 -14.55 -6.71 36.06
C THR A 346 -13.63 -6.55 34.81
N PRO A 347 -12.44 -7.17 34.81
CA PRO A 347 -11.56 -7.17 33.65
C PRO A 347 -12.24 -7.70 32.39
N GLU A 348 -13.09 -8.73 32.51
CA GLU A 348 -13.80 -9.32 31.39
C GLU A 348 -14.89 -8.39 30.82
N GLU A 349 -15.67 -7.76 31.68
CA GLU A 349 -16.65 -6.74 31.26
C GLU A 349 -15.97 -5.53 30.61
N THR A 350 -14.84 -5.11 31.18
CA THR A 350 -14.01 -4.03 30.59
C THR A 350 -13.52 -4.41 29.20
N ARG A 351 -13.02 -5.65 29.03
CA ARG A 351 -12.57 -6.16 27.73
C ARG A 351 -13.72 -6.17 26.73
N ARG A 352 -14.89 -6.67 27.12
CA ARG A 352 -16.09 -6.70 26.25
C ARG A 352 -16.54 -5.28 25.88
N LYS A 353 -16.59 -4.37 26.84
CA LYS A 353 -16.97 -2.97 26.61
C LYS A 353 -15.98 -2.21 25.73
N CYS A 354 -14.70 -2.57 25.78
CA CYS A 354 -13.62 -1.94 25.01
C CYS A 354 -13.24 -2.72 23.74
N ALA A 355 -13.94 -3.81 23.39
CA ALA A 355 -13.57 -4.77 22.35
C ALA A 355 -13.22 -4.11 21.01
N SER A 356 -14.05 -3.16 20.52
CA SER A 356 -13.80 -2.44 19.27
C SER A 356 -12.48 -1.66 19.28
N ARG A 357 -12.15 -0.97 20.40
CA ARG A 357 -10.91 -0.19 20.54
C ARG A 357 -9.69 -1.08 20.76
N ILE A 358 -9.88 -2.20 21.46
CA ILE A 358 -8.85 -3.24 21.62
C ILE A 358 -8.55 -3.84 20.24
N GLY A 359 -9.59 -4.11 19.42
CA GLY A 359 -9.45 -4.57 18.04
C GLY A 359 -8.54 -3.67 17.19
N PHE A 360 -8.61 -2.34 17.38
CA PHE A 360 -7.64 -1.43 16.78
C PHE A 360 -6.23 -1.56 17.38
N ALA A 361 -6.11 -1.67 18.70
CA ALA A 361 -4.82 -1.69 19.39
C ALA A 361 -3.99 -2.94 19.07
N ILE A 362 -4.63 -4.09 18.84
CA ILE A 362 -3.93 -5.36 18.52
C ILE A 362 -3.26 -5.37 17.16
N HIS A 363 -3.65 -4.47 16.26
CA HIS A 363 -3.02 -4.29 14.94
C HIS A 363 -1.90 -3.23 14.93
N ALA A 364 -1.48 -2.78 16.11
CA ALA A 364 -0.37 -1.85 16.29
C ALA A 364 0.60 -2.37 17.38
N ASN A 365 1.77 -1.76 17.50
CA ASN A 365 2.76 -2.11 18.53
C ASN A 365 2.31 -1.61 19.92
N CYS A 366 1.20 -2.14 20.42
CA CYS A 366 0.52 -1.69 21.63
C CYS A 366 0.58 -2.69 22.81
N ASN A 367 1.44 -3.72 22.76
CA ASN A 367 1.50 -4.76 23.80
C ASN A 367 1.72 -4.18 25.20
N ASN A 368 2.67 -3.25 25.35
CA ASN A 368 2.93 -2.62 26.65
C ASN A 368 1.75 -1.74 27.11
N LEU A 369 1.07 -1.07 26.17
CA LEU A 369 -0.13 -0.31 26.50
C LEU A 369 -1.24 -1.23 27.04
N LEU A 370 -1.50 -2.35 26.37
CA LEU A 370 -2.53 -3.30 26.76
C LEU A 370 -2.21 -3.94 28.12
N LYS A 371 -0.96 -4.31 28.37
CA LYS A 371 -0.49 -4.78 29.67
C LYS A 371 -0.73 -3.74 30.79
N ASN A 372 -0.34 -2.49 30.55
CA ASN A 372 -0.53 -1.39 31.53
C ASN A 372 -2.00 -1.04 31.79
N LEU A 373 -2.90 -1.46 30.92
CA LEU A 373 -4.34 -1.30 31.09
C LEU A 373 -5.01 -2.53 31.73
N ASP A 374 -4.25 -3.55 32.13
CA ASP A 374 -4.72 -4.84 32.64
C ASP A 374 -5.61 -5.60 31.66
N ILE A 375 -5.38 -5.38 30.35
CA ILE A 375 -6.06 -6.12 29.30
C ILE A 375 -5.20 -7.32 28.93
N ASN A 376 -5.50 -8.46 29.55
CA ASN A 376 -4.79 -9.71 29.26
C ASN A 376 -5.31 -10.29 27.94
N MET A 377 -4.43 -10.44 26.97
CA MET A 377 -4.73 -11.02 25.66
C MET A 377 -4.17 -12.44 25.62
N GLU A 378 -4.87 -13.39 26.26
CA GLU A 378 -4.57 -14.80 26.04
C GLU A 378 -4.85 -15.18 24.58
N LYS A 379 -3.79 -15.54 23.87
CA LYS A 379 -3.73 -16.30 22.62
C LYS A 379 -4.76 -16.01 21.49
N ARG A 380 -4.84 -14.76 20.98
CA ARG A 380 -5.20 -14.53 19.57
C ARG A 380 -4.56 -13.23 19.07
N LEU A 381 -3.24 -13.22 19.01
CA LEU A 381 -2.49 -12.23 18.24
C LEU A 381 -2.50 -12.68 16.77
N GLY A 382 -3.59 -12.35 16.05
CA GLY A 382 -3.52 -12.29 14.60
C GLY A 382 -2.46 -11.27 14.26
N THR A 383 -1.41 -11.70 13.60
CA THR A 383 -0.30 -10.95 12.99
C THR A 383 -0.09 -9.53 13.54
N VAL A 384 0.24 -9.41 14.81
CA VAL A 384 1.03 -8.28 15.30
C VAL A 384 2.33 -8.39 14.52
N ILE A 385 2.71 -7.31 13.83
CA ILE A 385 4.12 -7.11 13.58
C ILE A 385 4.70 -7.05 15.00
N LYS A 386 5.20 -8.20 15.48
CA LYS A 386 5.96 -8.23 16.74
C LYS A 386 6.95 -7.10 16.57
N ASN A 387 7.29 -6.38 17.66
CA ASN A 387 8.49 -5.57 17.70
C ASN A 387 9.63 -6.49 17.24
N ARG A 388 9.76 -6.67 15.95
CA ARG A 388 10.97 -7.20 15.41
C ARG A 388 11.96 -6.10 15.72
N LYS A 389 12.86 -6.35 16.66
CA LYS A 389 14.19 -5.83 16.49
C LYS A 389 14.45 -6.08 15.01
N VAL A 390 14.61 -5.01 14.24
CA VAL A 390 15.18 -5.15 12.90
C VAL A 390 16.38 -6.03 13.16
N ASN A 391 16.34 -7.25 12.63
CA ASN A 391 17.42 -8.15 12.88
C ASN A 391 18.56 -7.63 12.03
N ILE A 392 19.32 -6.69 12.61
CA ILE A 392 20.55 -6.22 12.02
C ILE A 392 21.47 -7.42 12.21
N PRO A 393 21.87 -8.10 11.14
CA PRO A 393 22.58 -9.38 11.24
C PRO A 393 23.94 -9.22 11.90
N PHE A 394 24.44 -7.98 12.00
CA PHE A 394 25.75 -7.66 12.52
C PHE A 394 25.65 -6.80 13.78
N LYS A 395 26.31 -7.27 14.86
CA LYS A 395 26.35 -6.56 16.14
C LYS A 395 27.05 -5.20 16.00
N GLY A 396 26.41 -4.15 16.49
CA GLY A 396 26.98 -2.78 16.49
C GLY A 396 26.59 -1.94 15.27
N MET A 397 26.02 -2.54 14.22
CA MET A 397 25.53 -1.79 13.06
C MET A 397 24.15 -1.17 13.32
N ARG A 398 23.86 -0.08 12.61
CA ARG A 398 22.59 0.64 12.64
C ARG A 398 21.79 0.34 11.39
N TYR A 399 20.47 0.48 11.47
CA TYR A 399 19.56 0.22 10.35
C TYR A 399 19.81 1.14 9.14
N ASP A 400 20.25 2.36 9.39
CA ASP A 400 20.58 3.34 8.35
C ASP A 400 21.88 3.05 7.58
N GLN A 401 22.62 2.03 7.98
CA GLN A 401 23.81 1.51 7.27
C GLN A 401 23.45 0.41 6.25
N LYS A 402 22.18 0.06 6.12
CA LYS A 402 21.72 -0.84 5.08
C LYS A 402 21.80 -0.18 3.70
N ARG A 403 22.33 -0.90 2.71
CA ARG A 403 22.38 -0.50 1.30
C ARG A 403 21.68 -1.51 0.41
N THR A 404 21.24 -1.03 -0.75
CA THR A 404 20.66 -1.88 -1.77
C THR A 404 21.75 -2.68 -2.46
N PHE A 405 21.57 -3.98 -2.57
CA PHE A 405 22.60 -4.86 -3.13
C PHE A 405 23.01 -4.47 -4.56
N SER A 406 22.07 -3.94 -5.34
CA SER A 406 22.32 -3.49 -6.71
C SER A 406 23.34 -2.35 -6.85
N GLU A 407 23.61 -1.61 -5.77
CA GLU A 407 24.59 -0.49 -5.78
C GLU A 407 26.04 -0.97 -5.79
N ILE A 408 26.27 -2.20 -5.32
CA ILE A 408 27.61 -2.78 -5.19
C ILE A 408 27.87 -3.90 -6.22
N VAL A 409 26.93 -4.18 -7.10
CA VAL A 409 27.05 -5.19 -8.14
C VAL A 409 27.64 -4.58 -9.40
N CYS A 410 28.79 -5.10 -9.81
CA CYS A 410 29.40 -4.80 -11.09
C CYS A 410 28.68 -5.56 -12.21
N LYS A 411 28.13 -4.83 -13.18
CA LYS A 411 27.49 -5.41 -14.36
C LYS A 411 28.48 -5.51 -15.50
N ASP A 412 28.15 -6.33 -16.47
CA ASP A 412 28.98 -6.53 -17.67
C ASP A 412 29.28 -5.20 -18.37
N GLY A 413 30.56 -4.98 -18.69
CA GLY A 413 31.06 -3.73 -19.32
C GLY A 413 31.28 -2.55 -18.35
N GLN A 414 31.10 -2.72 -17.04
CA GLN A 414 31.43 -1.70 -16.05
C GLN A 414 32.87 -1.86 -15.55
N ASP A 415 33.46 -0.75 -15.13
CA ASP A 415 34.80 -0.69 -14.53
C ASP A 415 34.78 -1.32 -13.12
N GLU A 416 35.43 -2.46 -12.97
CA GLU A 416 35.46 -3.25 -11.73
C GLU A 416 36.06 -2.50 -10.54
N ASP A 417 37.03 -1.62 -10.78
CA ASP A 417 37.71 -0.87 -9.71
C ASP A 417 36.75 0.03 -8.94
N LYS A 418 35.62 0.42 -9.56
CA LYS A 418 34.58 1.21 -8.89
C LYS A 418 33.66 0.41 -7.99
N PHE A 419 33.70 -0.91 -8.07
CA PHE A 419 32.83 -1.84 -7.32
C PHE A 419 33.60 -2.70 -6.32
N LYS A 420 34.90 -2.43 -6.12
CA LYS A 420 35.71 -3.11 -5.12
C LYS A 420 35.19 -2.82 -3.71
N ILE A 421 35.00 -3.86 -2.92
CA ILE A 421 34.61 -3.80 -1.53
C ILE A 421 35.57 -4.60 -0.66
N LEU A 422 35.80 -4.14 0.56
CA LEU A 422 36.41 -4.94 1.61
C LEU A 422 35.26 -5.65 2.34
N LEU A 423 35.10 -6.95 2.10
CA LEU A 423 34.13 -7.80 2.80
C LEU A 423 34.67 -8.09 4.22
N GLU A 424 33.94 -7.63 5.25
CA GLU A 424 34.36 -7.75 6.63
C GLU A 424 33.69 -8.90 7.38
N ASP A 425 32.44 -9.23 7.01
CA ASP A 425 31.68 -10.32 7.66
C ASP A 425 30.51 -10.75 6.78
N PHE A 426 30.04 -11.98 6.98
CA PHE A 426 28.82 -12.49 6.36
C PHE A 426 28.04 -13.38 7.32
N VAL A 427 26.71 -13.44 7.15
CA VAL A 427 25.80 -14.28 7.94
C VAL A 427 24.67 -14.79 7.03
N GLU A 428 24.36 -16.08 7.15
CA GLU A 428 23.10 -16.59 6.60
C GLU A 428 21.93 -16.06 7.44
N ASP A 429 20.99 -15.39 6.80
CA ASP A 429 19.80 -14.84 7.45
C ASP A 429 18.55 -15.62 6.99
N ASP A 430 18.00 -16.39 7.90
CA ASP A 430 16.74 -17.12 7.74
C ASP A 430 15.54 -16.41 8.39
N SER A 431 15.78 -15.23 8.97
CA SER A 431 14.77 -14.49 9.74
C SER A 431 13.65 -13.89 8.90
N ILE A 432 13.75 -13.93 7.57
CA ILE A 432 12.77 -13.38 6.66
C ILE A 432 11.72 -14.42 6.30
N ILE A 433 10.45 -14.12 6.55
CA ILE A 433 9.29 -14.99 6.34
C ILE A 433 8.89 -15.07 4.84
N GLU A 434 9.80 -14.96 3.91
CA GLU A 434 9.51 -15.34 2.54
C GLU A 434 9.66 -16.86 2.41
N LYS A 435 8.57 -17.48 1.98
CA LYS A 435 8.57 -18.91 1.67
C LYS A 435 8.72 -19.07 0.17
N GLU A 436 9.68 -19.83 -0.25
CA GLU A 436 9.78 -20.27 -1.64
C GLU A 436 9.10 -21.64 -1.80
N THR A 437 8.41 -21.82 -2.91
CA THR A 437 7.87 -23.13 -3.29
C THR A 437 8.89 -23.81 -4.18
N VAL A 438 9.46 -24.89 -3.68
CA VAL A 438 10.45 -25.71 -4.42
C VAL A 438 9.78 -26.99 -4.85
N ILE A 439 9.98 -27.34 -6.12
CA ILE A 439 9.56 -28.65 -6.64
C ILE A 439 10.65 -29.64 -6.27
N SER A 440 10.34 -30.56 -5.38
CA SER A 440 11.25 -31.62 -4.96
C SER A 440 10.75 -32.99 -5.46
N GLN A 441 11.68 -33.81 -5.90
CA GLN A 441 11.41 -35.21 -6.17
C GLN A 441 11.56 -36.00 -4.86
N VAL A 442 10.47 -36.61 -4.41
CA VAL A 442 10.42 -37.36 -3.15
C VAL A 442 10.11 -38.82 -3.47
N PRO A 443 10.76 -39.80 -2.83
CA PRO A 443 10.42 -41.23 -3.01
C PRO A 443 8.93 -41.46 -2.70
N ASP A 444 8.23 -42.18 -3.58
CA ASP A 444 6.79 -42.47 -3.45
C ASP A 444 6.45 -43.66 -2.56
N GLY A 445 7.47 -44.28 -1.95
CA GLY A 445 7.34 -45.48 -1.10
C GLY A 445 7.17 -46.82 -1.86
N SER A 446 7.04 -46.76 -3.19
CA SER A 446 6.92 -47.95 -4.06
C SER A 446 8.16 -48.17 -4.94
N GLY A 447 9.23 -47.41 -4.72
CA GLY A 447 10.46 -47.41 -5.52
C GLY A 447 10.45 -46.43 -6.68
N GLY A 448 9.37 -45.65 -6.84
CA GLY A 448 9.23 -44.52 -7.77
C GLY A 448 9.54 -43.18 -7.11
N VAL A 449 9.48 -42.10 -7.91
CA VAL A 449 9.72 -40.75 -7.47
C VAL A 449 8.51 -39.90 -7.83
N LYS A 450 7.86 -39.27 -6.81
CA LYS A 450 6.80 -38.30 -7.03
C LYS A 450 7.32 -36.86 -6.85
N THR A 451 6.72 -35.96 -7.57
CA THR A 451 7.03 -34.54 -7.48
C THR A 451 6.12 -33.88 -6.43
N GLU A 452 6.71 -33.33 -5.38
CA GLU A 452 5.98 -32.55 -4.35
C GLU A 452 6.41 -31.08 -4.36
N GLN A 453 5.45 -30.21 -4.13
CA GLN A 453 5.74 -28.79 -3.86
C GLN A 453 6.00 -28.62 -2.36
N ILE A 454 7.25 -28.35 -2.00
CA ILE A 454 7.67 -28.11 -0.63
C ILE A 454 7.84 -26.59 -0.44
N VAL A 455 7.17 -26.05 0.57
CA VAL A 455 7.32 -24.65 0.96
C VAL A 455 8.36 -24.55 2.08
N ARG A 456 9.51 -23.94 1.78
CA ARG A 456 10.59 -23.73 2.76
C ARG A 456 10.93 -22.24 2.94
N PRO A 457 11.51 -21.84 4.09
CA PRO A 457 11.99 -20.47 4.27
C PRO A 457 13.07 -20.16 3.21
N LYS A 458 12.99 -18.98 2.61
CA LYS A 458 14.00 -18.50 1.68
C LYS A 458 15.19 -17.99 2.47
N LYS A 459 16.35 -18.60 2.31
CA LYS A 459 17.60 -18.14 2.91
C LYS A 459 18.15 -16.96 2.14
N ARG A 460 18.77 -16.03 2.85
CA ARG A 460 19.50 -14.90 2.27
C ARG A 460 20.88 -14.79 2.89
N LEU A 461 21.84 -14.29 2.12
CA LEU A 461 23.16 -13.94 2.61
C LEU A 461 23.16 -12.47 2.99
N ALA A 462 23.47 -12.16 4.27
CA ALA A 462 23.78 -10.81 4.71
C ALA A 462 25.30 -10.63 4.67
N ILE A 463 25.78 -9.53 4.11
CA ILE A 463 27.20 -9.17 4.06
C ILE A 463 27.43 -7.81 4.71
N ARG A 464 28.54 -7.66 5.44
CA ARG A 464 29.06 -6.39 5.98
C ARG A 464 30.32 -6.02 5.23
N TYR A 465 30.43 -4.78 4.79
CA TYR A 465 31.50 -4.35 3.91
C TYR A 465 31.81 -2.85 4.03
N LYS A 466 33.03 -2.46 3.57
CA LYS A 466 33.41 -1.08 3.26
C LYS A 466 33.65 -0.95 1.77
N GLN A 467 33.22 0.16 1.18
CA GLN A 467 33.48 0.44 -0.24
C GLN A 467 34.82 1.15 -0.40
N ILE A 468 35.63 0.66 -1.33
CA ILE A 468 36.95 1.17 -1.63
C ILE A 468 36.83 2.27 -2.66
N VAL A 469 37.49 3.41 -2.41
CA VAL A 469 37.60 4.53 -3.33
C VAL A 469 38.89 4.46 -4.12
N LYS A 470 39.98 4.05 -3.45
CA LYS A 470 41.32 3.98 -4.05
C LYS A 470 42.13 2.85 -3.41
N VAL A 471 42.88 2.15 -4.23
CA VAL A 471 43.92 1.21 -3.83
C VAL A 471 45.28 1.84 -4.16
N THR A 472 46.20 1.81 -3.22
CA THR A 472 47.58 2.28 -3.42
C THR A 472 48.50 1.16 -3.01
N THR A 473 49.22 0.60 -3.98
CA THR A 473 50.24 -0.43 -3.72
C THR A 473 51.58 0.25 -3.44
N THR A 474 52.16 -0.08 -2.31
CA THR A 474 53.49 0.38 -1.90
C THR A 474 54.37 -0.81 -1.54
N LEU A 475 55.67 -0.67 -1.71
CA LEU A 475 56.61 -1.68 -1.23
C LEU A 475 56.92 -1.43 0.26
N ASN A 476 56.85 -2.48 1.08
CA ASN A 476 57.29 -2.41 2.48
C ASN A 476 58.83 -2.46 2.57
N ASP A 477 59.35 -2.30 3.78
CA ASP A 477 60.81 -2.30 4.05
C ASP A 477 61.50 -3.62 3.66
N ASN A 478 60.72 -4.70 3.42
CA ASN A 478 61.21 -6.02 2.99
C ASN A 478 61.12 -6.21 1.44
N GLY A 479 60.63 -5.18 0.71
CA GLY A 479 60.44 -5.24 -0.75
C GLY A 479 59.18 -5.98 -1.22
N GLU A 480 58.24 -6.26 -0.31
CA GLU A 480 56.96 -6.88 -0.63
C GLU A 480 55.90 -5.81 -0.96
N GLU A 481 55.05 -6.08 -1.94
CA GLU A 481 53.91 -5.22 -2.29
C GLU A 481 52.86 -5.26 -1.16
N VAL A 482 52.51 -4.08 -0.65
CA VAL A 482 51.46 -3.91 0.35
C VAL A 482 50.39 -2.94 -0.19
N ASP A 483 49.18 -3.41 -0.26
CA ASP A 483 48.02 -2.61 -0.65
C ASP A 483 47.45 -1.83 0.55
N THR A 484 47.32 -0.53 0.36
CA THR A 484 46.60 0.36 1.27
C THR A 484 45.31 0.80 0.62
N TYR A 485 44.22 0.80 1.40
CA TYR A 485 42.88 1.07 0.94
C TYR A 485 42.36 2.39 1.49
N GLU A 486 41.82 3.23 0.60
CA GLU A 486 41.07 4.42 0.96
C GLU A 486 39.60 4.12 0.83
N PHE A 487 38.84 4.32 1.91
CA PHE A 487 37.39 3.98 1.97
C PHE A 487 36.54 5.22 1.86
N VAL A 488 35.29 5.03 1.42
CA VAL A 488 34.23 6.06 1.48
C VAL A 488 34.05 6.47 2.94
N LYS A 489 34.03 7.78 3.20
CA LYS A 489 33.90 8.33 4.56
C LYS A 489 32.44 8.49 4.97
N GLU A 490 32.18 8.23 6.26
CA GLU A 490 30.86 8.47 6.85
C GLU A 490 30.55 9.98 6.83
N LEU A 491 29.29 10.33 6.50
CA LEU A 491 28.81 11.70 6.54
C LEU A 491 28.04 11.97 7.84
N ASP A 492 28.33 13.10 8.47
CA ASP A 492 27.50 13.60 9.58
C ASP A 492 26.10 13.97 9.07
N LYS A 493 25.07 13.38 9.67
CA LYS A 493 23.68 13.53 9.22
C LYS A 493 23.09 14.93 9.39
N LYS A 494 23.69 15.76 10.26
CA LYS A 494 23.21 17.11 10.52
C LYS A 494 23.91 18.14 9.64
N THR A 495 25.19 17.96 9.42
CA THR A 495 26.04 18.92 8.71
C THR A 495 26.30 18.51 7.26
N GLY A 496 26.16 17.24 6.91
CA GLY A 496 26.53 16.68 5.60
C GLY A 496 28.05 16.61 5.37
N GLN A 497 28.88 16.94 6.36
CA GLN A 497 30.34 16.89 6.29
C GLN A 497 30.87 15.49 6.61
N GLN A 498 32.05 15.15 6.07
CA GLN A 498 32.70 13.89 6.37
C GLN A 498 33.16 13.85 7.83
N THR A 499 32.88 12.75 8.50
CA THR A 499 33.23 12.55 9.93
C THR A 499 34.68 12.10 10.14
N GLY A 500 35.43 11.80 9.08
CA GLY A 500 36.76 11.20 9.14
C GLY A 500 36.75 9.68 9.38
N ARG A 501 35.61 9.06 9.71
CA ARG A 501 35.47 7.61 9.87
C ARG A 501 35.14 6.95 8.56
N ASP A 502 35.56 5.69 8.38
CA ASP A 502 35.17 4.89 7.24
C ASP A 502 33.69 4.52 7.35
N ALA A 503 32.99 4.61 6.23
CA ALA A 503 31.57 4.21 6.19
C ALA A 503 31.48 2.69 6.05
N GLU A 504 30.74 2.08 6.96
CA GLU A 504 30.41 0.66 6.95
C GLU A 504 28.95 0.46 6.56
N TRP A 505 28.71 -0.51 5.68
CA TRP A 505 27.38 -0.87 5.23
C TRP A 505 27.10 -2.36 5.31
N TYR A 506 25.84 -2.73 5.27
CA TYR A 506 25.41 -4.10 5.07
C TYR A 506 24.31 -4.20 4.03
N SER A 507 24.30 -5.32 3.31
CA SER A 507 23.34 -5.63 2.25
C SER A 507 22.90 -7.08 2.31
N TYR A 508 21.77 -7.39 1.68
CA TYR A 508 21.24 -8.75 1.59
C TYR A 508 21.19 -9.23 0.15
N SER A 509 21.69 -10.43 -0.10
CA SER A 509 21.56 -11.14 -1.38
C SER A 509 20.66 -12.36 -1.25
N GLY A 510 19.78 -12.56 -2.21
CA GLY A 510 19.01 -13.79 -2.39
C GLY A 510 19.65 -14.77 -3.39
N SER A 511 20.88 -14.50 -3.85
CA SER A 511 21.60 -15.37 -4.78
C SER A 511 22.00 -16.67 -4.11
N SER A 512 21.51 -17.81 -4.63
CA SER A 512 21.92 -19.13 -4.14
C SER A 512 23.42 -19.40 -4.36
N VAL A 513 23.97 -18.91 -5.48
CA VAL A 513 25.39 -19.06 -5.79
C VAL A 513 26.28 -18.34 -4.76
N MET A 514 25.90 -17.13 -4.34
CA MET A 514 26.64 -16.42 -3.29
C MET A 514 26.49 -17.07 -1.91
N LEU A 515 25.32 -17.67 -1.62
CA LEU A 515 25.11 -18.45 -0.38
C LEU A 515 26.00 -19.69 -0.38
N ASP A 516 26.11 -20.39 -1.51
CA ASP A 516 26.96 -21.56 -1.64
C ASP A 516 28.46 -21.17 -1.53
N GLN A 517 28.88 -20.08 -2.16
CA GLN A 517 30.25 -19.56 -2.05
C GLN A 517 30.63 -19.22 -0.61
N ALA A 518 29.74 -18.54 0.13
CA ALA A 518 29.97 -18.15 1.53
C ALA A 518 30.06 -19.32 2.52
N GLY A 519 29.76 -20.52 2.10
CA GLY A 519 29.90 -21.74 2.93
C GLY A 519 30.99 -22.69 2.46
N GLN A 520 31.36 -22.61 1.17
CA GLN A 520 32.23 -23.58 0.52
C GLN A 520 33.55 -22.97 -0.01
N ASP A 521 33.48 -21.78 -0.62
CA ASP A 521 34.64 -21.18 -1.30
C ASP A 521 35.49 -20.33 -0.35
N PHE A 522 34.89 -19.72 0.70
CA PHE A 522 35.61 -18.96 1.73
C PHE A 522 34.92 -19.05 3.09
N THR A 523 35.71 -18.91 4.13
CA THR A 523 35.31 -18.99 5.53
C THR A 523 35.46 -17.64 6.24
N ARG A 524 35.03 -17.55 7.50
CA ARG A 524 35.24 -16.33 8.28
C ARG A 524 36.73 -16.07 8.62
N GLU A 525 37.58 -17.08 8.50
CA GLU A 525 39.01 -16.97 8.69
C GLU A 525 39.70 -16.22 7.55
N ASP A 526 39.08 -16.23 6.37
CA ASP A 526 39.54 -15.51 5.17
C ASP A 526 39.18 -14.03 5.18
N LEU A 527 38.43 -13.58 6.19
CA LEU A 527 37.99 -12.18 6.31
C LEU A 527 38.91 -11.34 7.18
N PRO A 528 39.09 -10.04 6.91
CA PRO A 528 38.47 -9.29 5.80
C PRO A 528 39.14 -9.58 4.44
N CYS A 529 38.38 -9.69 3.36
CA CYS A 529 38.94 -9.93 2.03
C CYS A 529 38.44 -8.89 1.01
N LEU A 530 39.29 -8.61 0.01
CA LEU A 530 38.95 -7.79 -1.13
C LEU A 530 38.14 -8.61 -2.12
N THR A 531 37.02 -8.10 -2.59
CA THR A 531 36.19 -8.78 -3.58
C THR A 531 35.38 -7.80 -4.42
N VAL A 532 34.87 -8.28 -5.55
CA VAL A 532 33.88 -7.61 -6.40
C VAL A 532 32.70 -8.56 -6.56
N ILE A 533 31.48 -8.04 -6.47
CA ILE A 533 30.29 -8.84 -6.73
C ILE A 533 29.86 -8.59 -8.19
N LYS A 534 29.91 -9.63 -9.01
CA LYS A 534 29.58 -9.55 -10.43
C LYS A 534 28.28 -10.24 -10.78
N GLU A 535 27.57 -9.69 -11.76
CA GLU A 535 26.42 -10.31 -12.40
C GLU A 535 26.87 -11.20 -13.58
N PHE A 536 26.48 -12.46 -13.55
CA PHE A 536 26.71 -13.44 -14.63
C PHE A 536 25.37 -13.91 -15.19
N SER A 537 25.41 -14.45 -16.42
CA SER A 537 24.27 -15.11 -17.04
C SER A 537 24.64 -16.55 -17.41
N ASN A 538 23.74 -17.49 -17.12
CA ASN A 538 23.93 -18.88 -17.57
C ASN A 538 23.59 -19.03 -19.07
N LYS A 539 23.84 -20.21 -19.64
CA LYS A 539 23.55 -20.53 -21.06
C LYS A 539 22.07 -20.36 -21.45
N GLN A 540 21.17 -20.27 -20.46
CA GLN A 540 19.73 -20.08 -20.65
C GLN A 540 19.29 -18.62 -20.42
N GLY A 541 20.25 -17.67 -20.25
CA GLY A 541 19.99 -16.27 -20.02
C GLY A 541 19.55 -15.91 -18.59
N LYS A 542 19.53 -16.86 -17.64
CA LYS A 542 19.19 -16.59 -16.24
C LYS A 542 20.37 -15.93 -15.55
N LYS A 543 20.13 -14.76 -14.96
CA LYS A 543 21.11 -13.97 -14.23
C LYS A 543 21.33 -14.47 -12.81
N PHE A 544 22.58 -14.45 -12.35
CA PHE A 544 22.97 -14.76 -10.97
C PHE A 544 24.17 -13.91 -10.54
N LEU A 545 24.39 -13.78 -9.25
CA LEU A 545 25.45 -12.97 -8.65
C LEU A 545 26.50 -13.89 -8.03
N LYS A 546 27.78 -13.49 -8.13
CA LYS A 546 28.92 -14.23 -7.65
C LYS A 546 29.98 -13.26 -7.09
N PHE A 547 30.66 -13.65 -5.98
CA PHE A 547 31.92 -13.05 -5.53
C PHE A 547 33.05 -13.41 -6.51
N THR A 548 33.92 -12.44 -6.80
CA THR A 548 35.08 -12.65 -7.71
C THR A 548 36.33 -12.02 -7.15
#